data_feac628e308606f87da79d0fa7d5a519
#
_entry.id   feac628e308606f87da79d0fa7d5a519
#
_cell.length_a   1.000
_cell.length_b   1.000
_cell.length_c   1.000
_cell.angle_alpha   90.00
_cell.angle_beta   90.00
_cell.angle_gamma   90.00
#
_symmetry.space_group_name_H-M   'P 1'
#
loop_
_entity.id
_entity.type
_entity.pdbx_description
1 polymer ?
#
loop_
_entity_poly.entity_id
_entity_poly.type
_entity_poly.pdbx_seq_one_letter_code
_entity_poly.pdbx_strand_id
1 'polypeptide(L)'
;SRNRLPLWMHEGIAKFLETKWRDDSKYLSPIMETILSGALKNDYRIALENMMPSLAKLKTAKDVQLAYAEVSTMMEFIAESKGIEIFTQFLEDLSKGIRFEDSFQNRTGHDILSFQNSWEVWAKKKALKFIPGITALTKEFKNQKKPEKNFKELETRRAQDLTFLGDILKSRDHYNAAIL
;
A
#
# COMPACT_ATOMS: atom_id res chain seq x y z
N SER A 1 15.39 -19.41 8.43
CA SER A 1 15.74 -18.26 9.27
C SER A 1 14.50 -17.71 9.93
N ARG A 2 14.39 -17.97 11.25
CA ARG A 2 13.15 -17.74 12.03
C ARG A 2 13.02 -16.31 12.58
N ASN A 3 14.03 -15.47 12.41
CA ASN A 3 14.09 -14.13 13.01
C ASN A 3 14.12 -13.04 11.92
N ARG A 4 13.10 -12.99 11.08
CA ARG A 4 12.96 -11.93 10.07
C ARG A 4 11.57 -11.33 10.15
N LEU A 5 11.47 -10.06 9.83
CA LEU A 5 10.17 -9.43 9.59
C LEU A 5 9.40 -10.22 8.54
N PRO A 6 8.11 -10.48 8.74
CA PRO A 6 7.28 -11.05 7.70
C PRO A 6 7.23 -10.12 6.49
N LEU A 7 7.06 -10.69 5.30
CA LEU A 7 7.15 -9.94 4.05
C LEU A 7 6.17 -8.78 4.00
N TRP A 8 4.93 -8.99 4.45
CA TRP A 8 3.91 -7.93 4.46
C TRP A 8 4.33 -6.71 5.27
N MET A 9 5.02 -6.91 6.38
CA MET A 9 5.52 -5.82 7.22
C MET A 9 6.74 -5.16 6.60
N HIS A 10 7.64 -5.93 6.00
CA HIS A 10 8.80 -5.41 5.28
C HIS A 10 8.35 -4.49 4.11
N GLU A 11 7.43 -4.98 3.27
CA GLU A 11 6.86 -4.21 2.16
C GLU A 11 6.06 -2.99 2.67
N GLY A 12 5.31 -3.16 3.76
CA GLY A 12 4.54 -2.10 4.39
C GLY A 12 5.42 -0.96 4.89
N ILE A 13 6.50 -1.27 5.62
CA ILE A 13 7.46 -0.28 6.10
C ILE A 13 8.12 0.45 4.91
N ALA A 14 8.57 -0.29 3.89
CA ALA A 14 9.17 0.29 2.71
C ALA A 14 8.22 1.28 2.02
N LYS A 15 6.95 0.87 1.84
CA LYS A 15 5.93 1.71 1.19
C LYS A 15 5.54 2.92 2.04
N PHE A 16 5.44 2.77 3.35
CA PHE A 16 5.16 3.85 4.29
C PHE A 16 6.29 4.89 4.32
N LEU A 17 7.55 4.44 4.35
CA LEU A 17 8.69 5.34 4.39
C LEU A 17 8.95 6.04 3.05
N GLU A 18 8.59 5.41 1.92
CA GLU A 18 8.72 6.00 0.58
C GLU A 18 8.02 7.38 0.51
N THR A 19 6.86 7.51 1.12
CA THR A 19 6.08 8.76 1.10
C THR A 19 6.64 9.80 2.07
N LYS A 20 7.12 9.37 3.23
CA LYS A 20 7.76 10.27 4.20
C LYS A 20 9.02 10.94 3.66
N TRP A 21 9.78 10.20 2.85
CA TRP A 21 10.99 10.73 2.23
C TRP A 21 10.70 11.82 1.19
N ARG A 22 9.49 11.82 0.60
CA ARG A 22 9.07 12.82 -0.40
C ARG A 22 8.38 14.04 0.20
N ASP A 23 8.29 14.12 1.52
CA ASP A 23 7.52 15.15 2.23
C ASP A 23 6.05 15.21 1.78
N ASP A 24 5.55 14.08 1.30
CA ASP A 24 4.18 13.93 0.82
C ASP A 24 3.27 13.58 2.00
N SER A 25 2.31 14.43 2.29
CA SER A 25 1.34 14.20 3.38
C SER A 25 0.35 13.06 3.08
N LYS A 26 0.35 12.54 1.85
CA LYS A 26 -0.54 11.46 1.40
C LYS A 26 0.22 10.16 1.24
N TYR A 27 -0.07 9.21 2.12
CA TYR A 27 0.56 7.88 2.12
C TYR A 27 0.10 6.96 0.98
N LEU A 28 -1.03 7.26 0.35
CA LEU A 28 -1.59 6.46 -0.73
C LEU A 28 -1.68 7.27 -2.02
N SER A 29 -1.35 6.64 -3.13
CA SER A 29 -1.73 7.20 -4.43
C SER A 29 -3.26 7.24 -4.57
N PRO A 30 -3.84 8.14 -5.40
CA PRO A 30 -5.29 8.21 -5.59
C PRO A 30 -5.92 6.88 -6.00
N ILE A 31 -5.19 6.07 -6.77
CA ILE A 31 -5.62 4.73 -7.19
C ILE A 31 -5.71 3.79 -5.98
N MET A 32 -4.65 3.73 -5.18
CA MET A 32 -4.59 2.87 -3.99
C MET A 32 -5.62 3.28 -2.95
N GLU A 33 -5.81 4.59 -2.75
CA GLU A 33 -6.81 5.14 -1.85
C GLU A 33 -8.23 4.75 -2.30
N THR A 34 -8.53 4.85 -3.61
CA THR A 34 -9.81 4.45 -4.18
C THR A 34 -10.08 2.95 -4.02
N ILE A 35 -9.07 2.11 -4.30
CA ILE A 35 -9.18 0.66 -4.18
C ILE A 35 -9.42 0.27 -2.71
N LEU A 36 -8.66 0.83 -1.78
CA LEU A 36 -8.81 0.58 -0.35
C LEU A 36 -10.17 1.06 0.17
N SER A 37 -10.59 2.27 -0.18
CA SER A 37 -11.91 2.81 0.18
C SER A 37 -13.04 1.91 -0.31
N GLY A 38 -12.97 1.44 -1.56
CA GLY A 38 -13.94 0.52 -2.12
C GLY A 38 -13.95 -0.85 -1.45
N ALA A 39 -12.78 -1.39 -1.10
CA ALA A 39 -12.66 -2.66 -0.41
C ALA A 39 -13.26 -2.58 1.02
N LEU A 40 -12.90 -1.55 1.79
CA LEU A 40 -13.41 -1.35 3.15
C LEU A 40 -14.93 -1.14 3.20
N LYS A 41 -15.52 -0.47 2.20
CA LYS A 41 -16.97 -0.32 2.08
C LYS A 41 -17.72 -1.63 1.84
N ASN A 42 -17.04 -2.62 1.25
CA ASN A 42 -17.59 -3.94 0.96
C ASN A 42 -17.12 -5.00 1.97
N ASP A 43 -16.59 -4.60 3.12
CA ASP A 43 -16.03 -5.49 4.14
C ASP A 43 -15.03 -6.50 3.58
N TYR A 44 -14.30 -6.09 2.53
CA TYR A 44 -13.29 -6.91 1.87
C TYR A 44 -11.89 -6.47 2.30
N ARG A 45 -11.08 -7.45 2.65
CA ARG A 45 -9.65 -7.27 2.95
C ARG A 45 -8.89 -8.53 2.55
N ILE A 46 -7.58 -8.40 2.42
CA ILE A 46 -6.70 -9.54 2.18
C ILE A 46 -6.14 -10.00 3.52
N ALA A 47 -6.37 -11.27 3.86
CA ALA A 47 -5.78 -11.84 5.06
C ALA A 47 -4.24 -11.84 4.96
N LEU A 48 -3.56 -11.48 6.05
CA LEU A 48 -2.09 -11.36 6.06
C LEU A 48 -1.38 -12.67 5.70
N GLU A 49 -1.99 -13.82 6.01
CA GLU A 49 -1.48 -15.13 5.60
C GLU A 49 -1.43 -15.28 4.07
N ASN A 50 -2.39 -14.69 3.34
CA ASN A 50 -2.45 -14.74 1.89
C ASN A 50 -1.43 -13.82 1.21
N MET A 51 -0.84 -12.89 1.96
CA MET A 51 0.25 -12.04 1.48
C MET A 51 1.62 -12.73 1.52
N MET A 52 1.68 -13.94 2.08
CA MET A 52 2.88 -14.76 2.12
C MET A 52 2.88 -15.78 0.97
N PRO A 53 4.01 -16.13 0.36
CA PRO A 53 5.35 -15.59 0.57
C PRO A 53 5.64 -14.31 -0.24
N SER A 54 4.68 -13.76 -0.96
CA SER A 54 4.85 -12.54 -1.76
C SER A 54 3.51 -11.91 -2.11
N LEU A 55 3.38 -10.60 -1.91
CA LEU A 55 2.21 -9.81 -2.32
C LEU A 55 1.99 -9.88 -3.84
N ALA A 56 3.08 -9.96 -4.62
CA ALA A 56 3.00 -10.04 -6.08
C ALA A 56 2.39 -11.36 -6.61
N LYS A 57 2.25 -12.38 -5.76
CA LYS A 57 1.62 -13.68 -6.11
C LYS A 57 0.12 -13.72 -5.87
N LEU A 58 -0.50 -12.65 -5.42
CA LEU A 58 -1.94 -12.55 -5.30
C LEU A 58 -2.62 -12.70 -6.68
N LYS A 59 -3.85 -13.21 -6.67
CA LYS A 59 -4.54 -13.70 -7.87
C LYS A 59 -4.75 -12.62 -8.94
N THR A 60 -5.00 -11.39 -8.51
CA THR A 60 -5.31 -10.30 -9.44
C THR A 60 -4.42 -9.08 -9.19
N ALA A 61 -4.21 -8.27 -10.22
CA ALA A 61 -3.49 -6.99 -10.07
C ALA A 61 -4.19 -6.05 -9.09
N LYS A 62 -5.52 -6.13 -8.99
CA LYS A 62 -6.31 -5.37 -8.01
C LYS A 62 -6.00 -5.80 -6.58
N ASP A 63 -5.90 -7.12 -6.33
CA ASP A 63 -5.55 -7.64 -5.00
C ASP A 63 -4.12 -7.25 -4.62
N VAL A 64 -3.19 -7.27 -5.58
CA VAL A 64 -1.81 -6.80 -5.35
C VAL A 64 -1.81 -5.33 -4.92
N GLN A 65 -2.52 -4.46 -5.64
CA GLN A 65 -2.59 -3.04 -5.29
C GLN A 65 -3.31 -2.80 -3.97
N LEU A 66 -4.38 -3.57 -3.70
CA LEU A 66 -5.07 -3.53 -2.41
C LEU A 66 -4.15 -3.95 -1.27
N ALA A 67 -3.41 -5.06 -1.42
CA ALA A 67 -2.47 -5.51 -0.41
C ALA A 67 -1.41 -4.44 -0.08
N TYR A 68 -0.84 -3.79 -1.08
CA TYR A 68 0.10 -2.69 -0.85
C TYR A 68 -0.56 -1.50 -0.14
N ALA A 69 -1.81 -1.16 -0.47
CA ALA A 69 -2.56 -0.11 0.23
C ALA A 69 -2.85 -0.49 1.69
N GLU A 70 -3.24 -1.74 1.94
CA GLU A 70 -3.49 -2.26 3.28
C GLU A 70 -2.22 -2.24 4.13
N VAL A 71 -1.12 -2.84 3.66
CA VAL A 71 0.12 -2.91 4.47
C VAL A 71 0.73 -1.53 4.71
N SER A 72 0.63 -0.60 3.75
CA SER A 72 1.08 0.79 3.94
C SER A 72 0.29 1.49 5.04
N THR A 73 -1.03 1.37 5.03
CA THR A 73 -1.90 1.97 6.06
C THR A 73 -1.84 1.24 7.39
N MET A 74 -1.52 -0.06 7.41
CA MET A 74 -1.20 -0.77 8.65
C MET A 74 0.05 -0.20 9.33
N MET A 75 1.08 0.15 8.57
CA MET A 75 2.27 0.81 9.14
C MET A 75 1.95 2.21 9.65
N GLU A 76 1.10 2.95 8.93
CA GLU A 76 0.61 4.24 9.40
C GLU A 76 -0.13 4.10 10.73
N PHE A 77 -1.04 3.13 10.86
CA PHE A 77 -1.77 2.84 12.09
C PHE A 77 -0.84 2.50 13.25
N ILE A 78 0.21 1.68 13.01
CA ILE A 78 1.23 1.39 14.02
C ILE A 78 1.99 2.67 14.42
N ALA A 79 2.43 3.45 13.42
CA ALA A 79 3.21 4.66 13.68
C ALA A 79 2.40 5.74 14.41
N GLU A 80 1.10 5.90 14.11
CA GLU A 80 0.21 6.82 14.82
C GLU A 80 -0.01 6.40 16.29
N SER A 81 -0.10 5.10 16.55
CA SER A 81 -0.40 4.59 17.89
C SER A 81 0.81 4.42 18.79
N LYS A 82 2.00 4.16 18.22
CA LYS A 82 3.20 3.75 18.98
C LYS A 82 4.46 4.58 18.65
N GLY A 83 4.38 5.50 17.70
CA GLY A 83 5.55 6.23 17.18
C GLY A 83 6.29 5.45 16.10
N ILE A 84 7.07 6.17 15.28
CA ILE A 84 7.81 5.59 14.17
C ILE A 84 8.98 4.71 14.62
N GLU A 85 9.50 4.96 15.81
CA GLU A 85 10.63 4.25 16.43
C GLU A 85 10.33 2.78 16.65
N ILE A 86 9.06 2.40 16.71
CA ILE A 86 8.64 1.00 16.86
C ILE A 86 9.22 0.10 15.77
N PHE A 87 9.40 0.61 14.55
CA PHE A 87 9.97 -0.18 13.45
C PHE A 87 11.44 -0.55 13.71
N THR A 88 12.22 0.36 14.26
CA THR A 88 13.59 0.08 14.69
C THR A 88 13.60 -0.92 15.87
N GLN A 89 12.68 -0.75 16.81
CA GLN A 89 12.57 -1.63 17.97
C GLN A 89 12.22 -3.08 17.58
N PHE A 90 11.41 -3.29 16.53
CA PHE A 90 11.20 -4.63 15.98
C PHE A 90 12.50 -5.26 15.47
N LEU A 91 13.31 -4.49 14.75
CA LEU A 91 14.60 -4.98 14.23
C LEU A 91 15.58 -5.31 15.37
N GLU A 92 15.61 -4.51 16.42
CA GLU A 92 16.40 -4.76 17.62
C GLU A 92 16.00 -6.06 18.33
N ASP A 93 14.69 -6.29 18.49
CA ASP A 93 14.19 -7.51 19.12
C ASP A 93 14.56 -8.76 18.31
N LEU A 94 14.37 -8.68 16.99
CA LEU A 94 14.75 -9.75 16.07
C LEU A 94 16.26 -10.03 16.10
N SER A 95 17.08 -8.98 16.23
CA SER A 95 18.55 -9.12 16.36
C SER A 95 18.96 -9.84 17.65
N LYS A 96 18.17 -9.68 18.72
CA LYS A 96 18.35 -10.37 20.01
C LYS A 96 17.76 -11.79 20.00
N GLY A 97 17.22 -12.25 18.88
CA GLY A 97 16.67 -13.59 18.74
C GLY A 97 15.21 -13.73 19.18
N ILE A 98 14.53 -12.64 19.52
CA ILE A 98 13.10 -12.64 19.84
C ILE A 98 12.31 -12.94 18.55
N ARG A 99 11.32 -13.83 18.64
CA ARG A 99 10.46 -14.14 17.49
C ARG A 99 9.60 -12.92 17.13
N PHE A 100 9.28 -12.79 15.84
CA PHE A 100 8.48 -11.67 15.38
C PHE A 100 7.12 -11.57 16.09
N GLU A 101 6.41 -12.69 16.23
CA GLU A 101 5.09 -12.73 16.85
C GLU A 101 5.11 -12.23 18.28
N ASP A 102 6.15 -12.64 19.06
CA ASP A 102 6.33 -12.24 20.45
C ASP A 102 6.67 -10.75 20.55
N SER A 103 7.59 -10.27 19.70
CA SER A 103 7.95 -8.85 19.63
C SER A 103 6.74 -8.01 19.22
N PHE A 104 6.01 -8.45 18.20
CA PHE A 104 4.83 -7.75 17.69
C PHE A 104 3.76 -7.60 18.77
N GLN A 105 3.41 -8.70 19.45
CA GLN A 105 2.43 -8.68 20.54
C GLN A 105 2.88 -7.80 21.71
N ASN A 106 4.14 -7.92 22.13
CA ASN A 106 4.67 -7.15 23.25
C ASN A 106 4.68 -5.63 22.96
N ARG A 107 4.97 -5.23 21.73
CA ARG A 107 5.09 -3.82 21.38
C ARG A 107 3.79 -3.18 20.95
N THR A 108 2.94 -3.90 20.21
CA THR A 108 1.66 -3.36 19.74
C THR A 108 0.53 -3.59 20.74
N GLY A 109 0.60 -4.64 21.55
CA GLY A 109 -0.49 -5.11 22.41
C GLY A 109 -1.50 -6.00 21.68
N HIS A 110 -1.22 -6.38 20.43
CA HIS A 110 -2.09 -7.17 19.56
C HIS A 110 -1.36 -8.42 19.05
N ASP A 111 -2.05 -9.54 18.97
CA ASP A 111 -1.67 -10.59 18.03
C ASP A 111 -2.00 -10.15 16.59
N ILE A 112 -1.54 -10.91 15.61
CA ILE A 112 -1.68 -10.54 14.18
C ILE A 112 -3.15 -10.42 13.76
N LEU A 113 -4.03 -11.29 14.26
CA LEU A 113 -5.44 -11.27 13.88
C LEU A 113 -6.18 -10.09 14.53
N SER A 114 -6.00 -9.87 15.82
CA SER A 114 -6.60 -8.75 16.54
C SER A 114 -6.07 -7.41 16.03
N PHE A 115 -4.80 -7.36 15.62
CA PHE A 115 -4.22 -6.20 14.97
C PHE A 115 -4.93 -5.87 13.65
N GLN A 116 -5.12 -6.85 12.77
CA GLN A 116 -5.78 -6.64 11.49
C GLN A 116 -7.22 -6.15 11.67
N ASN A 117 -7.94 -6.67 12.66
CA ASN A 117 -9.27 -6.20 13.01
C ASN A 117 -9.26 -4.75 13.53
N SER A 118 -8.32 -4.41 14.40
CA SER A 118 -8.18 -3.06 14.95
C SER A 118 -7.80 -2.04 13.85
N TRP A 119 -6.89 -2.40 12.96
CA TRP A 119 -6.55 -1.62 11.78
C TRP A 119 -7.77 -1.38 10.87
N GLU A 120 -8.56 -2.40 10.61
CA GLU A 120 -9.75 -2.27 9.75
C GLU A 120 -10.75 -1.26 10.33
N VAL A 121 -11.01 -1.32 11.64
CA VAL A 121 -11.87 -0.35 12.34
C VAL A 121 -11.31 1.08 12.22
N TRP A 122 -9.99 1.24 12.39
CA TRP A 122 -9.33 2.52 12.25
C TRP A 122 -9.38 3.01 10.79
N ALA A 123 -9.08 2.15 9.81
CA ALA A 123 -9.07 2.49 8.39
C ALA A 123 -10.45 2.91 7.88
N LYS A 124 -11.53 2.28 8.36
CA LYS A 124 -12.92 2.67 8.05
C LYS A 124 -13.29 4.06 8.56
N LYS A 125 -12.65 4.54 9.62
CA LYS A 125 -12.84 5.90 10.16
C LYS A 125 -12.05 6.96 9.39
N LYS A 126 -11.05 6.56 8.61
CA LYS A 126 -10.28 7.47 7.78
C LYS A 126 -11.14 8.00 6.62
N ALA A 127 -11.04 9.29 6.36
CA ALA A 127 -11.72 9.94 5.23
C ALA A 127 -11.01 9.60 3.89
N LEU A 128 -10.99 8.31 3.53
CA LEU A 128 -10.40 7.85 2.28
C LEU A 128 -11.25 8.31 1.10
N LYS A 129 -10.59 8.89 0.09
CA LYS A 129 -11.25 9.34 -1.13
C LYS A 129 -11.58 8.16 -2.03
N PHE A 130 -12.80 8.17 -2.54
CA PHE A 130 -13.22 7.26 -3.59
C PHE A 130 -13.45 8.06 -4.87
N ILE A 131 -12.68 7.76 -5.92
CA ILE A 131 -12.80 8.42 -7.23
C ILE A 131 -13.44 7.43 -8.20
N PRO A 132 -14.71 7.65 -8.62
CA PRO A 132 -15.38 6.75 -9.57
C PRO A 132 -14.61 6.70 -10.90
N GLY A 133 -14.54 5.50 -11.50
CA GLY A 133 -13.88 5.29 -12.79
C GLY A 133 -12.38 5.02 -12.73
N ILE A 134 -11.75 5.19 -11.59
CA ILE A 134 -10.37 4.72 -11.40
C ILE A 134 -10.37 3.20 -11.30
N THR A 135 -9.70 2.54 -12.24
CA THR A 135 -9.48 1.09 -12.23
C THR A 135 -8.03 0.76 -11.92
N ALA A 136 -7.82 -0.40 -11.27
CA ALA A 136 -6.50 -0.93 -11.03
C ALA A 136 -5.73 -1.07 -12.36
N LEU A 137 -4.48 -0.60 -12.39
CA LEU A 137 -3.61 -0.79 -13.54
C LEU A 137 -3.35 -2.29 -13.70
N THR A 138 -3.97 -2.90 -14.69
CA THR A 138 -3.70 -4.29 -15.05
C THR A 138 -2.41 -4.33 -15.86
N LYS A 139 -1.26 -4.45 -15.18
CA LYS A 139 -0.04 -4.89 -15.86
C LYS A 139 -0.16 -6.39 -16.10
N GLU A 140 -0.83 -6.76 -17.19
CA GLU A 140 -0.69 -8.12 -17.71
C GLU A 140 0.74 -8.24 -18.26
N PHE A 141 1.59 -8.98 -17.56
CA PHE A 141 2.81 -9.52 -18.17
C PHE A 141 2.38 -10.62 -19.16
N LYS A 142 1.90 -10.21 -20.33
CA LYS A 142 1.64 -11.15 -21.41
C LYS A 142 2.99 -11.62 -21.92
N ASN A 143 3.24 -12.93 -21.81
CA ASN A 143 4.18 -13.63 -22.69
C ASN A 143 3.86 -13.19 -24.12
N GLN A 144 4.84 -12.55 -24.75
CA GLN A 144 4.70 -11.87 -26.03
C GLN A 144 4.36 -12.85 -27.16
N LYS A 145 3.07 -12.95 -27.49
CA LYS A 145 2.65 -13.03 -28.90
C LYS A 145 1.98 -11.68 -29.17
N LYS A 146 2.54 -10.94 -30.12
CA LYS A 146 2.09 -9.58 -30.49
C LYS A 146 0.58 -9.54 -30.65
N PRO A 147 -0.18 -8.81 -29.83
CA PRO A 147 -1.55 -8.47 -30.17
C PRO A 147 -1.56 -7.12 -30.90
N GLU A 148 -2.44 -7.00 -31.87
CA GLU A 148 -2.82 -5.72 -32.44
C GLU A 148 -3.09 -4.72 -31.32
N LYS A 149 -2.40 -3.59 -31.38
CA LYS A 149 -2.50 -2.53 -30.36
C LYS A 149 -3.91 -1.97 -30.39
N ASN A 150 -4.66 -2.21 -29.34
CA ASN A 150 -5.97 -1.64 -29.13
C ASN A 150 -5.78 -0.14 -28.85
N PHE A 151 -6.09 0.74 -29.81
CA PHE A 151 -5.87 2.18 -29.74
C PHE A 151 -6.49 2.81 -28.48
N LYS A 152 -7.67 2.32 -28.03
CA LYS A 152 -8.34 2.78 -26.81
C LYS A 152 -7.50 2.56 -25.55
N GLU A 153 -6.76 1.45 -25.47
CA GLU A 153 -5.90 1.14 -24.31
C GLU A 153 -4.67 2.05 -24.24
N LEU A 154 -4.17 2.49 -25.41
CA LEU A 154 -3.08 3.46 -25.50
C LEU A 154 -3.51 4.88 -25.07
N GLU A 155 -4.72 5.30 -25.41
CA GLU A 155 -5.25 6.60 -24.99
C GLU A 155 -5.52 6.65 -23.48
N THR A 156 -6.06 5.56 -22.91
CA THR A 156 -6.27 5.47 -21.46
C THR A 156 -4.94 5.52 -20.70
N ARG A 157 -3.90 4.83 -21.17
CA ARG A 157 -2.56 4.89 -20.57
C ARG A 157 -1.95 6.29 -20.67
N ARG A 158 -2.06 6.95 -21.84
CA ARG A 158 -1.61 8.35 -22.00
C ARG A 158 -2.32 9.30 -21.06
N ALA A 159 -3.63 9.15 -20.89
CA ALA A 159 -4.39 9.97 -19.96
C ALA A 159 -3.95 9.75 -18.52
N GLN A 160 -3.68 8.49 -18.12
CA GLN A 160 -3.17 8.15 -16.79
C GLN A 160 -1.75 8.68 -16.57
N ASP A 161 -0.87 8.56 -17.57
CA ASP A 161 0.50 9.08 -17.50
C ASP A 161 0.51 10.61 -17.42
N LEU A 162 -0.40 11.28 -18.15
CA LEU A 162 -0.56 12.74 -18.10
C LEU A 162 -1.13 13.21 -16.75
N THR A 163 -2.08 12.46 -16.18
CA THR A 163 -2.62 12.75 -14.84
C THR A 163 -1.53 12.60 -13.79
N PHE A 164 -0.74 11.53 -13.85
CA PHE A 164 0.38 11.29 -12.96
C PHE A 164 1.47 12.37 -13.11
N LEU A 165 1.79 12.76 -14.34
CA LEU A 165 2.73 13.84 -14.63
C LEU A 165 2.20 15.19 -14.12
N GLY A 166 0.91 15.46 -14.29
CA GLY A 166 0.24 16.65 -13.75
C GLY A 166 0.32 16.72 -12.22
N ASP A 167 0.11 15.60 -11.55
CA ASP A 167 0.23 15.51 -10.09
C ASP A 167 1.68 15.75 -9.63
N ILE A 168 2.67 15.19 -10.35
CA ILE A 168 4.10 15.44 -10.07
C ILE A 168 4.45 16.91 -10.28
N LEU A 169 3.99 17.52 -11.37
CA LEU A 169 4.27 18.92 -11.69
C LEU A 169 3.60 19.86 -10.68
N LYS A 170 2.37 19.54 -10.26
CA LYS A 170 1.64 20.28 -9.23
C LYS A 170 2.33 20.20 -7.88
N SER A 171 2.83 19.04 -7.50
CA SER A 171 3.56 18.86 -6.24
C SER A 171 4.90 19.60 -6.20
N ARG A 172 5.44 19.98 -7.38
CA ARG A 172 6.69 20.74 -7.55
C ARG A 172 6.48 22.22 -7.84
N ASP A 173 5.27 22.75 -7.65
CA ASP A 173 4.91 24.13 -8.04
C ASP A 173 5.16 24.48 -9.53
N HIS A 174 5.38 23.45 -10.37
CA HIS A 174 5.57 23.61 -11.82
C HIS A 174 4.28 23.52 -12.63
N TYR A 175 3.16 23.31 -11.98
CA TYR A 175 1.86 23.14 -12.64
C TYR A 175 1.48 24.37 -13.47
N ASN A 176 1.79 25.56 -12.98
CA ASN A 176 1.48 26.81 -13.68
C ASN A 176 2.31 27.02 -14.96
N ALA A 177 3.48 26.38 -15.06
CA ALA A 177 4.32 26.43 -16.24
C ALA A 177 3.89 25.43 -17.35
N ALA A 178 3.06 24.46 -17.02
CA ALA A 178 2.59 23.45 -17.98
C ALA A 178 1.21 23.79 -18.60
N ILE A 179 0.55 24.88 -18.13
CA ILE A 179 -0.75 25.34 -18.59
C ILE A 179 -0.61 26.54 -19.56
N LEU A 180 0.60 27.11 -19.70
CA LEU A 180 0.94 28.15 -20.68
C LEU A 180 1.43 27.51 -21.99
#